data_14375942990c1ac6933df5d3ed651b23
#
_entry.id   14375942990c1ac6933df5d3ed651b23
#
_cell.length_a   1.000
_cell.length_b   1.000
_cell.length_c   1.000
_cell.angle_alpha   90.00
_cell.angle_beta   90.00
_cell.angle_gamma   90.00
#
_symmetry.space_group_name_H-M   'P 1'
#
loop_
_entity.id
_entity.type
_entity.pdbx_description
1 polymer ?
#
loop_
_entity_poly.entity_id
_entity_poly.type
_entity_poly.pdbx_seq_one_letter_code
_entity_poly.pdbx_strand_id
1 'polypeptide(L)'
;MILKKYALSNDANSDAVLLYVNPRNSFAGRQMNINKMPYVNVKYCIGLLPKVKDWQGIIKLFEICFDVNERAFWKADVSEFYAAKKYMVSEFERIILTENKVLSSQKQDEHLWMMAGADRLQMFSDTLPLVQLGKMLGQYPFDLGKKPYSEIFTLLTATKIQSEVETEFQKLNR
;
A
#
# COMPACT_ATOMS: atom_id res chain seq x y z
N MET A 1 26.21 -5.32 -12.20
CA MET A 1 26.95 -4.65 -11.06
C MET A 1 26.19 -4.93 -9.77
N ILE A 2 26.89 -5.31 -8.69
CA ILE A 2 26.26 -5.60 -7.39
C ILE A 2 25.79 -4.28 -6.76
N LEU A 3 24.59 -4.28 -6.18
CA LEU A 3 23.92 -3.10 -5.60
C LEU A 3 24.78 -2.38 -4.54
N LYS A 4 25.52 -3.13 -3.72
CA LYS A 4 26.43 -2.54 -2.73
C LYS A 4 27.52 -1.66 -3.35
N LYS A 5 28.11 -2.09 -4.49
CA LYS A 5 29.11 -1.29 -5.19
C LYS A 5 28.49 -0.05 -5.83
N TYR A 6 27.28 -0.20 -6.39
CA TYR A 6 26.53 0.91 -6.98
C TYR A 6 26.20 2.00 -5.94
N ALA A 7 25.68 1.61 -4.78
CA ALA A 7 25.31 2.55 -3.71
C ALA A 7 26.51 3.37 -3.16
N LEU A 8 27.73 2.85 -3.33
CA LEU A 8 28.97 3.54 -2.96
C LEU A 8 29.59 4.35 -4.12
N SER A 9 29.14 4.12 -5.36
CA SER A 9 29.59 4.85 -6.54
C SER A 9 28.62 6.00 -6.83
N ASN A 10 29.10 7.24 -6.87
CA ASN A 10 28.31 8.40 -7.35
C ASN A 10 28.29 8.47 -8.90
N ASP A 11 27.96 7.36 -9.58
CA ASP A 11 28.02 7.30 -11.04
C ASP A 11 26.65 7.68 -11.66
N ALA A 12 26.47 8.98 -11.91
CA ALA A 12 25.26 9.52 -12.53
C ALA A 12 24.98 8.98 -13.96
N ASN A 13 26.00 8.46 -14.66
CA ASN A 13 25.82 7.89 -16.00
C ASN A 13 25.10 6.52 -15.94
N SER A 14 25.30 5.76 -14.88
CA SER A 14 24.60 4.49 -14.66
C SER A 14 23.10 4.71 -14.43
N ASP A 15 22.70 5.81 -13.80
CA ASP A 15 21.30 6.11 -13.49
C ASP A 15 20.44 6.29 -14.74
N ALA A 16 20.99 6.92 -15.78
CA ALA A 16 20.27 7.17 -17.04
C ALA A 16 19.88 5.87 -17.76
N VAL A 17 20.75 4.85 -17.74
CA VAL A 17 20.50 3.54 -18.37
C VAL A 17 19.48 2.75 -17.55
N LEU A 18 19.51 2.86 -16.23
CA LEU A 18 18.61 2.14 -15.32
C LEU A 18 17.17 2.65 -15.38
N LEU A 19 16.94 3.87 -15.88
CA LEU A 19 15.59 4.38 -16.15
C LEU A 19 14.83 3.57 -17.20
N TYR A 20 15.51 2.87 -18.11
CA TYR A 20 14.89 2.07 -19.18
C TYR A 20 14.66 0.60 -18.80
N VAL A 21 15.02 0.18 -17.60
CA VAL A 21 14.76 -1.19 -17.15
C VAL A 21 13.25 -1.44 -17.02
N ASN A 22 12.76 -2.52 -17.63
CA ASN A 22 11.34 -2.90 -17.53
C ASN A 22 10.97 -3.35 -16.11
N PRO A 23 9.77 -3.01 -15.61
CA PRO A 23 9.27 -3.51 -14.33
C PRO A 23 9.24 -5.04 -14.30
N ARG A 24 9.69 -5.63 -13.22
CA ARG A 24 9.67 -7.10 -13.05
C ARG A 24 9.38 -7.48 -11.60
N ASN A 25 8.42 -8.38 -11.39
CA ASN A 25 8.10 -8.93 -10.08
C ASN A 25 9.09 -10.04 -9.68
N SER A 26 10.35 -9.65 -9.49
CA SER A 26 11.40 -10.56 -9.00
C SER A 26 12.51 -9.76 -8.37
N PHE A 27 12.93 -10.14 -7.16
CA PHE A 27 14.09 -9.60 -6.47
C PHE A 27 14.76 -10.66 -5.60
N ALA A 28 16.06 -10.89 -5.79
CA ALA A 28 16.82 -11.93 -5.09
C ALA A 28 16.12 -13.31 -5.07
N GLY A 29 15.51 -13.68 -6.20
CA GLY A 29 14.77 -14.94 -6.37
C GLY A 29 13.40 -14.99 -5.69
N ARG A 30 12.93 -13.87 -5.11
CA ARG A 30 11.61 -13.74 -4.47
C ARG A 30 10.64 -12.93 -5.33
N GLN A 31 9.35 -13.15 -5.11
CA GLN A 31 8.27 -12.40 -5.77
C GLN A 31 7.36 -11.75 -4.75
N MET A 32 6.96 -10.51 -5.02
CA MET A 32 5.96 -9.82 -4.23
C MET A 32 4.56 -10.35 -4.56
N ASN A 33 3.77 -10.65 -3.54
CA ASN A 33 2.35 -10.97 -3.69
C ASN A 33 1.51 -10.09 -2.78
N ILE A 34 1.15 -8.92 -3.29
CA ILE A 34 0.48 -7.88 -2.51
C ILE A 34 -0.88 -8.34 -1.98
N ASN A 35 -1.59 -9.21 -2.72
CA ASN A 35 -2.90 -9.74 -2.30
C ASN A 35 -2.80 -10.62 -1.06
N LYS A 36 -1.66 -11.29 -0.85
CA LYS A 36 -1.38 -12.13 0.32
C LYS A 36 -0.65 -11.40 1.45
N MET A 37 -0.12 -10.21 1.18
CA MET A 37 0.53 -9.42 2.23
C MET A 37 -0.49 -9.00 3.30
N PRO A 38 -0.09 -8.92 4.60
CA PRO A 38 -0.93 -8.34 5.64
C PRO A 38 -1.39 -6.92 5.25
N TYR A 39 -2.66 -6.62 5.50
CA TYR A 39 -3.23 -5.32 5.16
C TYR A 39 -2.41 -4.15 5.72
N VAL A 40 -2.01 -4.25 7.00
CA VAL A 40 -1.19 -3.20 7.65
C VAL A 40 0.16 -3.01 6.97
N ASN A 41 0.78 -4.08 6.44
CA ASN A 41 2.06 -4.00 5.75
C ASN A 41 1.91 -3.26 4.40
N VAL A 42 0.83 -3.53 3.67
CA VAL A 42 0.53 -2.81 2.41
C VAL A 42 0.35 -1.32 2.69
N LYS A 43 -0.47 -0.95 3.69
CA LYS A 43 -0.69 0.45 4.07
C LYS A 43 0.60 1.13 4.58
N TYR A 44 1.37 0.42 5.38
CA TYR A 44 2.67 0.92 5.85
C TYR A 44 3.62 1.21 4.68
N CYS A 45 3.74 0.28 3.71
CA CYS A 45 4.60 0.47 2.55
C CYS A 45 4.14 1.64 1.67
N ILE A 46 2.82 1.79 1.43
CA ILE A 46 2.25 2.93 0.70
C ILE A 46 2.60 4.26 1.40
N GLY A 47 2.45 4.32 2.73
CA GLY A 47 2.76 5.53 3.51
C GLY A 47 4.27 5.83 3.63
N LEU A 48 5.10 4.80 3.57
CA LEU A 48 6.56 4.92 3.66
C LEU A 48 7.18 5.35 2.32
N LEU A 49 6.71 4.80 1.21
CA LEU A 49 7.30 4.97 -0.13
C LEU A 49 7.62 6.44 -0.50
N PRO A 50 6.72 7.43 -0.33
CA PRO A 50 7.01 8.83 -0.66
C PRO A 50 7.98 9.50 0.32
N LYS A 51 8.22 8.91 1.48
CA LYS A 51 9.06 9.49 2.56
C LYS A 51 10.48 8.94 2.56
N VAL A 52 10.71 7.84 1.83
CA VAL A 52 12.03 7.19 1.79
C VAL A 52 13.04 8.05 1.04
N LYS A 53 14.11 8.43 1.76
CA LYS A 53 15.23 9.21 1.21
C LYS A 53 16.58 8.51 1.35
N ASP A 54 16.63 7.40 2.08
CA ASP A 54 17.84 6.67 2.42
C ASP A 54 17.75 5.17 2.10
N TRP A 55 18.88 4.51 2.12
CA TRP A 55 18.96 3.08 1.88
C TRP A 55 18.25 2.23 2.94
N GLN A 56 18.20 2.70 4.18
CA GLN A 56 17.55 1.96 5.26
C GLN A 56 16.03 1.83 5.01
N GLY A 57 15.40 2.92 4.61
CA GLY A 57 13.98 2.90 4.22
C GLY A 57 13.72 2.03 2.99
N ILE A 58 14.63 2.06 1.99
CA ILE A 58 14.52 1.21 0.79
C ILE A 58 14.66 -0.26 1.18
N ILE A 59 15.66 -0.62 1.99
CA ILE A 59 15.85 -2.00 2.47
C ILE A 59 14.59 -2.47 3.19
N LYS A 60 14.01 -1.63 4.06
CA LYS A 60 12.79 -1.98 4.80
C LYS A 60 11.60 -2.27 3.88
N LEU A 61 11.42 -1.48 2.82
CA LEU A 61 10.39 -1.75 1.79
C LEU A 61 10.62 -3.09 1.11
N PHE A 62 11.85 -3.39 0.68
CA PHE A 62 12.17 -4.64 0.01
C PHE A 62 12.07 -5.85 0.95
N GLU A 63 12.44 -5.71 2.21
CA GLU A 63 12.25 -6.72 3.25
C GLU A 63 10.77 -7.12 3.39
N ILE A 64 9.87 -6.13 3.46
CA ILE A 64 8.44 -6.36 3.60
C ILE A 64 7.82 -6.90 2.30
N CYS A 65 8.21 -6.35 1.14
CA CYS A 65 7.56 -6.67 -0.14
C CYS A 65 8.05 -7.98 -0.76
N PHE A 66 9.33 -8.31 -0.61
CA PHE A 66 9.96 -9.47 -1.25
C PHE A 66 10.47 -10.51 -0.25
N ASP A 67 10.28 -10.30 1.06
CA ASP A 67 10.78 -11.20 2.11
C ASP A 67 12.30 -11.45 1.98
N VAL A 68 13.08 -10.39 1.78
CA VAL A 68 14.54 -10.44 1.63
C VAL A 68 15.21 -9.74 2.79
N ASN A 69 16.23 -10.36 3.37
CA ASN A 69 17.04 -9.70 4.40
C ASN A 69 18.07 -8.74 3.78
N GLU A 70 18.62 -7.84 4.59
CA GLU A 70 19.59 -6.83 4.17
C GLU A 70 20.81 -7.44 3.45
N ARG A 71 21.29 -8.60 3.89
CA ARG A 71 22.44 -9.28 3.25
C ARG A 71 22.13 -9.71 1.82
N ALA A 72 20.96 -10.25 1.57
CA ALA A 72 20.50 -10.63 0.23
C ALA A 72 20.25 -9.40 -0.64
N PHE A 73 19.66 -8.34 -0.05
CA PHE A 73 19.46 -7.06 -0.71
C PHE A 73 20.77 -6.50 -1.30
N TRP A 74 21.82 -6.41 -0.50
CA TRP A 74 23.10 -5.85 -0.95
C TRP A 74 23.87 -6.70 -1.96
N LYS A 75 23.52 -8.00 -2.10
CA LYS A 75 24.11 -8.91 -3.08
C LYS A 75 23.39 -8.91 -4.43
N ALA A 76 22.18 -8.38 -4.50
CA ALA A 76 21.39 -8.35 -5.72
C ALA A 76 22.05 -7.51 -6.82
N ASP A 77 21.64 -7.74 -8.06
CA ASP A 77 22.08 -6.93 -9.18
C ASP A 77 21.33 -5.59 -9.25
N VAL A 78 22.00 -4.54 -9.69
CA VAL A 78 21.43 -3.18 -9.79
C VAL A 78 20.25 -3.15 -10.75
N SER A 79 20.32 -3.85 -11.87
CA SER A 79 19.22 -3.90 -12.85
C SER A 79 17.99 -4.62 -12.26
N GLU A 80 18.21 -5.68 -11.48
CA GLU A 80 17.15 -6.39 -10.77
C GLU A 80 16.49 -5.49 -9.72
N PHE A 81 17.28 -4.73 -8.97
CA PHE A 81 16.76 -3.76 -8.01
C PHE A 81 15.84 -2.72 -8.67
N TYR A 82 16.28 -2.10 -9.78
CA TYR A 82 15.46 -1.09 -10.45
C TYR A 82 14.20 -1.68 -11.09
N ALA A 83 14.29 -2.89 -11.67
CA ALA A 83 13.15 -3.60 -12.20
C ALA A 83 12.09 -3.90 -11.12
N ALA A 84 12.53 -4.42 -9.98
CA ALA A 84 11.68 -4.73 -8.83
C ALA A 84 11.09 -3.46 -8.19
N LYS A 85 11.91 -2.39 -8.04
CA LYS A 85 11.46 -1.09 -7.52
C LYS A 85 10.35 -0.51 -8.39
N LYS A 86 10.52 -0.48 -9.72
CA LYS A 86 9.48 0.00 -10.64
C LYS A 86 8.20 -0.82 -10.53
N TYR A 87 8.31 -2.15 -10.47
CA TYR A 87 7.16 -3.02 -10.30
C TYR A 87 6.43 -2.72 -8.98
N MET A 88 7.16 -2.62 -7.87
CA MET A 88 6.61 -2.31 -6.55
C MET A 88 5.86 -0.97 -6.55
N VAL A 89 6.45 0.08 -7.12
CA VAL A 89 5.81 1.41 -7.23
C VAL A 89 4.52 1.32 -8.03
N SER A 90 4.56 0.70 -9.22
CA SER A 90 3.36 0.57 -10.07
C SER A 90 2.23 -0.23 -9.41
N GLU A 91 2.56 -1.25 -8.61
CA GLU A 91 1.55 -2.01 -7.88
C GLU A 91 0.92 -1.20 -6.75
N PHE A 92 1.69 -0.40 -6.02
CA PHE A 92 1.13 0.47 -4.99
C PHE A 92 0.28 1.59 -5.59
N GLU A 93 0.70 2.18 -6.71
CA GLU A 93 -0.12 3.16 -7.45
C GLU A 93 -1.44 2.53 -7.91
N ARG A 94 -1.41 1.32 -8.46
CA ARG A 94 -2.61 0.56 -8.86
C ARG A 94 -3.56 0.35 -7.68
N ILE A 95 -3.03 -0.01 -6.50
CA ILE A 95 -3.83 -0.17 -5.27
C ILE A 95 -4.47 1.14 -4.87
N ILE A 96 -3.71 2.22 -4.77
CA ILE A 96 -4.22 3.54 -4.39
C ILE A 96 -5.36 3.96 -5.33
N LEU A 97 -5.16 3.82 -6.64
CA LEU A 97 -6.19 4.16 -7.64
C LEU A 97 -7.44 3.28 -7.48
N THR A 98 -7.25 1.97 -7.22
CA THR A 98 -8.38 1.03 -7.03
C THR A 98 -9.15 1.35 -5.76
N GLU A 99 -8.46 1.58 -4.64
CA GLU A 99 -9.09 1.96 -3.38
C GLU A 99 -9.85 3.29 -3.52
N ASN A 100 -9.23 4.30 -4.12
CA ASN A 100 -9.88 5.58 -4.35
C ASN A 100 -11.14 5.44 -5.22
N LYS A 101 -11.11 4.60 -6.24
CA LYS A 101 -12.27 4.35 -7.10
C LYS A 101 -13.39 3.60 -6.37
N VAL A 102 -13.02 2.59 -5.58
CA VAL A 102 -13.99 1.66 -4.99
C VAL A 102 -14.47 2.13 -3.62
N LEU A 103 -13.57 2.67 -2.77
CA LEU A 103 -13.88 3.01 -1.38
C LEU A 103 -14.19 4.49 -1.14
N SER A 104 -14.00 5.39 -2.13
CA SER A 104 -14.43 6.79 -1.96
C SER A 104 -15.94 6.89 -1.95
N SER A 105 -16.52 7.54 -0.96
CA SER A 105 -17.93 7.93 -0.93
C SER A 105 -18.14 9.22 -1.74
N GLN A 106 -19.33 9.37 -2.35
CA GLN A 106 -19.72 10.66 -2.91
C GLN A 106 -19.84 11.68 -1.76
N LYS A 107 -19.13 12.78 -1.89
CA LYS A 107 -19.02 13.83 -0.87
C LYS A 107 -20.25 14.73 -0.84
N GLN A 108 -21.44 14.19 -0.56
CA GLN A 108 -22.66 15.01 -0.50
C GLN A 108 -22.65 16.06 0.62
N ASP A 109 -21.85 15.85 1.70
CA ASP A 109 -21.87 16.72 2.87
C ASP A 109 -20.44 17.02 3.39
N GLU A 110 -19.45 17.20 2.51
CA GLU A 110 -18.06 17.43 2.91
C GLU A 110 -17.91 18.62 3.89
N HIS A 111 -18.66 19.70 3.64
CA HIS A 111 -18.66 20.87 4.50
C HIS A 111 -19.18 20.56 5.92
N LEU A 112 -20.27 19.79 6.03
CA LEU A 112 -20.82 19.39 7.33
C LEU A 112 -19.88 18.43 8.06
N TRP A 113 -19.21 17.53 7.36
CA TRP A 113 -18.18 16.64 7.93
C TRP A 113 -16.98 17.43 8.45
N MET A 114 -16.52 18.43 7.71
CA MET A 114 -15.43 19.30 8.16
C MET A 114 -15.83 20.12 9.39
N MET A 115 -17.07 20.67 9.42
CA MET A 115 -17.58 21.38 10.61
C MET A 115 -17.73 20.46 11.82
N ALA A 116 -18.01 19.19 11.63
CA ALA A 116 -18.08 18.17 12.69
C ALA A 116 -16.67 17.72 13.18
N GLY A 117 -15.59 18.24 12.59
CA GLY A 117 -14.21 17.92 13.00
C GLY A 117 -13.66 16.65 12.38
N ALA A 118 -14.07 16.31 11.13
CA ALA A 118 -13.57 15.15 10.43
C ALA A 118 -12.06 15.18 10.15
N ASP A 119 -11.44 16.36 10.14
CA ASP A 119 -10.00 16.57 10.08
C ASP A 119 -9.25 15.84 11.21
N ARG A 120 -9.85 15.73 12.40
CA ARG A 120 -9.28 15.02 13.55
C ARG A 120 -9.17 13.51 13.31
N LEU A 121 -9.91 12.97 12.36
CA LEU A 121 -9.85 11.55 12.00
C LEU A 121 -8.73 11.21 11.00
N GLN A 122 -8.15 12.24 10.34
CA GLN A 122 -7.09 12.01 9.33
C GLN A 122 -5.87 11.28 9.89
N MET A 123 -5.52 11.54 11.17
CA MET A 123 -4.41 10.85 11.83
C MET A 123 -4.64 9.33 11.97
N PHE A 124 -5.88 8.88 11.84
CA PHE A 124 -6.29 7.47 11.92
C PHE A 124 -6.70 6.89 10.57
N SER A 125 -6.42 7.58 9.45
CA SER A 125 -6.92 7.22 8.12
C SER A 125 -6.69 5.75 7.75
N ASP A 126 -5.54 5.18 8.12
CA ASP A 126 -5.17 3.78 7.79
C ASP A 126 -5.79 2.76 8.75
N THR A 127 -6.15 3.17 9.98
CA THR A 127 -6.70 2.30 11.02
C THR A 127 -8.21 2.39 11.17
N LEU A 128 -8.80 3.53 10.81
CA LEU A 128 -10.24 3.76 10.95
C LEU A 128 -11.09 2.72 10.21
N PRO A 129 -10.78 2.32 8.97
CA PRO A 129 -11.50 1.26 8.28
C PRO A 129 -11.47 -0.08 9.04
N LEU A 130 -10.32 -0.42 9.64
CA LEU A 130 -10.20 -1.64 10.47
C LEU A 130 -11.02 -1.56 11.75
N VAL A 131 -11.09 -0.38 12.38
CA VAL A 131 -11.92 -0.17 13.58
C VAL A 131 -13.40 -0.34 13.26
N GLN A 132 -13.86 0.23 12.12
CA GLN A 132 -15.25 0.09 11.68
C GLN A 132 -15.59 -1.37 11.34
N LEU A 133 -14.73 -2.03 10.58
CA LEU A 133 -14.88 -3.44 10.22
C LEU A 133 -14.85 -4.34 11.47
N GLY A 134 -13.94 -4.05 12.42
CA GLY A 134 -13.84 -4.77 13.68
C GLY A 134 -15.10 -4.69 14.53
N LYS A 135 -15.73 -3.51 14.61
CA LYS A 135 -17.03 -3.32 15.29
C LYS A 135 -18.13 -4.16 14.67
N MET A 136 -18.18 -4.22 13.32
CA MET A 136 -19.21 -4.99 12.59
C MET A 136 -19.04 -6.50 12.76
N LEU A 137 -17.79 -6.98 12.74
CA LEU A 137 -17.47 -8.40 12.78
C LEU A 137 -17.28 -8.95 14.21
N GLY A 138 -17.28 -8.09 15.22
CA GLY A 138 -16.93 -8.48 16.59
C GLY A 138 -15.47 -8.95 16.73
N GLN A 139 -14.58 -8.42 15.90
CA GLN A 139 -13.15 -8.79 15.87
C GLN A 139 -12.26 -7.62 16.26
N TYR A 140 -11.09 -7.97 16.83
CA TYR A 140 -10.12 -6.96 17.23
C TYR A 140 -9.45 -6.33 15.99
N PRO A 141 -9.44 -5.00 15.84
CA PRO A 141 -8.98 -4.32 14.62
C PRO A 141 -7.54 -4.67 14.20
N PHE A 142 -6.63 -4.83 15.17
CA PHE A 142 -5.23 -5.18 14.86
C PHE A 142 -5.07 -6.62 14.36
N ASP A 143 -5.96 -7.53 14.70
CA ASP A 143 -5.94 -8.89 14.14
C ASP A 143 -6.48 -8.92 12.72
N LEU A 144 -7.47 -8.09 12.41
CA LEU A 144 -7.90 -7.84 11.04
C LEU A 144 -6.75 -7.30 10.19
N GLY A 145 -5.95 -6.38 10.71
CA GLY A 145 -4.80 -5.83 10.01
C GLY A 145 -3.73 -6.86 9.60
N LYS A 146 -3.64 -7.99 10.30
CA LYS A 146 -2.74 -9.10 9.97
C LYS A 146 -3.24 -10.00 8.84
N LYS A 147 -4.54 -9.91 8.50
CA LYS A 147 -5.14 -10.69 7.42
C LYS A 147 -4.67 -10.22 6.05
N PRO A 148 -4.75 -11.08 5.02
CA PRO A 148 -4.39 -10.73 3.65
C PRO A 148 -5.08 -9.45 3.16
N TYR A 149 -4.35 -8.61 2.42
CA TYR A 149 -4.89 -7.38 1.85
C TYR A 149 -6.17 -7.62 1.05
N SER A 150 -6.19 -8.66 0.20
CA SER A 150 -7.36 -8.98 -0.63
C SER A 150 -8.60 -9.32 0.21
N GLU A 151 -8.44 -10.00 1.33
CA GLU A 151 -9.55 -10.33 2.23
C GLU A 151 -10.16 -9.06 2.84
N ILE A 152 -9.31 -8.21 3.41
CA ILE A 152 -9.77 -6.96 4.04
C ILE A 152 -10.37 -6.01 3.01
N PHE A 153 -9.75 -5.86 1.83
CA PHE A 153 -10.27 -5.02 0.76
C PHE A 153 -11.66 -5.49 0.29
N THR A 154 -11.87 -6.80 0.17
CA THR A 154 -13.17 -7.37 -0.18
C THR A 154 -14.23 -7.06 0.88
N LEU A 155 -13.90 -7.22 2.16
CA LEU A 155 -14.81 -6.91 3.27
C LEU A 155 -15.17 -5.41 3.31
N LEU A 156 -14.20 -4.53 3.15
CA LEU A 156 -14.44 -3.09 3.10
C LEU A 156 -15.34 -2.70 1.91
N THR A 157 -15.10 -3.32 0.75
CA THR A 157 -15.93 -3.08 -0.44
C THR A 157 -17.36 -3.55 -0.23
N ALA A 158 -17.55 -4.75 0.32
CA ALA A 158 -18.88 -5.29 0.61
C ALA A 158 -19.64 -4.41 1.61
N THR A 159 -18.97 -4.00 2.69
CA THR A 159 -19.54 -3.10 3.70
C THR A 159 -20.00 -1.76 3.09
N LYS A 160 -19.17 -1.19 2.22
CA LYS A 160 -19.52 0.06 1.56
C LYS A 160 -20.74 -0.10 0.66
N ILE A 161 -20.77 -1.12 -0.20
CA ILE A 161 -21.90 -1.38 -1.11
C ILE A 161 -23.18 -1.61 -0.28
N GLN A 162 -23.11 -2.37 0.81
CA GLN A 162 -24.26 -2.57 1.69
C GLN A 162 -24.77 -1.24 2.25
N SER A 163 -23.90 -0.38 2.76
CA SER A 163 -24.28 0.94 3.29
C SER A 163 -24.92 1.85 2.22
N GLU A 164 -24.40 1.80 0.99
CA GLU A 164 -24.97 2.55 -0.14
C GLU A 164 -26.37 2.06 -0.47
N VAL A 165 -26.59 0.74 -0.56
CA VAL A 165 -27.91 0.14 -0.82
C VAL A 165 -28.90 0.48 0.30
N GLU A 166 -28.51 0.38 1.56
CA GLU A 166 -29.36 0.75 2.70
C GLU A 166 -29.76 2.23 2.67
N THR A 167 -28.80 3.10 2.32
CA THR A 167 -29.06 4.55 2.17
C THR A 167 -30.06 4.85 1.06
N GLU A 168 -29.90 4.21 -0.11
CA GLU A 168 -30.81 4.37 -1.23
C GLU A 168 -32.21 3.81 -0.90
N PHE A 169 -32.27 2.64 -0.26
CA PHE A 169 -33.55 2.07 0.20
C PHE A 169 -34.30 3.02 1.14
N GLN A 170 -33.59 3.66 2.09
CA GLN A 170 -34.21 4.64 2.99
C GLN A 170 -34.73 5.89 2.27
N LYS A 171 -34.06 6.34 1.20
CA LYS A 171 -34.53 7.47 0.37
C LYS A 171 -35.80 7.14 -0.42
N LEU A 172 -35.90 5.90 -0.92
CA LEU A 172 -37.06 5.44 -1.69
C LEU A 172 -38.32 5.25 -0.82
N ASN A 173 -38.14 5.07 0.50
CA ASN A 173 -39.22 4.87 1.46
C ASN A 173 -39.71 6.19 2.13
N ARG A 174 -39.20 7.33 1.72
CA ARG A 174 -39.63 8.67 2.17
C ARG A 174 -40.49 9.34 1.14
#